data_d0d0aa8fcb60b91269d497edb54091fd
#
_entry.id   d0d0aa8fcb60b91269d497edb54091fd
#
_cell.length_a   1.000
_cell.length_b   1.000
_cell.length_c   1.000
_cell.angle_alpha   90.00
_cell.angle_beta   90.00
_cell.angle_gamma   90.00
#
_symmetry.space_group_name_H-M   'P 1'
#
loop_
_entity.id
_entity.type
_entity.pdbx_description
1 polymer ?
#
loop_
_entity_poly.entity_id
_entity_poly.type
_entity_poly.pdbx_seq_one_letter_code
_entity_poly.pdbx_strand_id
1 'polypeptide(L)'
;SLRCSPATVRNELGVLEEMGYLSHPHTSSGRIPTDDGYRYYLDHLPFDEELPETVSARVAEEISQGCRQERAIEAFLDRVSGLLSSVTREIGLSLSMAPEPDLSRKIDELKLSLQGLTHILEKPEFRDIHKLKALLQTLEEKILLKQWLLEKAHESKVSVSVGRENGSEALEDCAIVTARYSAGDLGTGVIAVLGPKRMPYRRVIPLVSRVAGLIGELFASGEGF
;
A
#
# COMPACT_ATOMS: atom_id res chain seq x y z
N SER A 1 -10.49 -21.00 -14.47
CA SER A 1 -9.55 -21.55 -15.49
C SER A 1 -9.94 -20.99 -16.85
N LEU A 2 -8.98 -20.41 -17.56
CA LEU A 2 -9.17 -19.98 -18.96
C LEU A 2 -9.42 -21.22 -19.81
N ARG A 3 -10.56 -21.25 -20.54
CA ARG A 3 -10.90 -22.32 -21.49
C ARG A 3 -10.21 -22.05 -22.85
N CYS A 4 -8.89 -21.89 -22.87
CA CYS A 4 -8.10 -21.59 -24.06
C CYS A 4 -7.02 -22.65 -24.25
N SER A 5 -6.63 -22.89 -25.52
CA SER A 5 -5.51 -23.77 -25.82
C SER A 5 -4.17 -23.12 -25.39
N PRO A 6 -3.14 -23.91 -25.06
CA PRO A 6 -1.82 -23.35 -24.77
C PRO A 6 -1.24 -22.50 -25.90
N ALA A 7 -1.58 -22.81 -27.15
CA ALA A 7 -1.16 -22.02 -28.31
C ALA A 7 -1.84 -20.65 -28.35
N THR A 8 -3.16 -20.60 -28.09
CA THR A 8 -3.91 -19.34 -27.99
C THR A 8 -3.33 -18.44 -26.88
N VAL A 9 -3.10 -19.02 -25.69
CA VAL A 9 -2.51 -18.25 -24.57
C VAL A 9 -1.14 -17.68 -24.95
N ARG A 10 -0.31 -18.46 -25.64
CA ARG A 10 1.01 -18.00 -26.08
C ARG A 10 0.93 -16.86 -27.08
N ASN A 11 -0.03 -16.93 -28.01
CA ASN A 11 -0.24 -15.86 -28.99
C ASN A 11 -0.72 -14.57 -28.31
N GLU A 12 -1.72 -14.66 -27.41
CA GLU A 12 -2.21 -13.49 -26.64
C GLU A 12 -1.10 -12.84 -25.80
N LEU A 13 -0.27 -13.67 -25.15
CA LEU A 13 0.90 -13.14 -24.43
C LEU A 13 1.90 -12.45 -25.36
N GLY A 14 2.04 -12.91 -26.62
CA GLY A 14 2.85 -12.23 -27.63
C GLY A 14 2.29 -10.86 -27.99
N VAL A 15 0.98 -10.76 -28.21
CA VAL A 15 0.29 -9.47 -28.46
C VAL A 15 0.47 -8.50 -27.30
N LEU A 16 0.30 -8.96 -26.05
CA LEU A 16 0.52 -8.11 -24.88
C LEU A 16 1.98 -7.63 -24.74
N GLU A 17 2.93 -8.43 -25.20
CA GLU A 17 4.34 -8.04 -25.24
C GLU A 17 4.60 -6.99 -26.33
N GLU A 18 4.04 -7.17 -27.53
CA GLU A 18 4.11 -6.17 -28.62
C GLU A 18 3.47 -4.84 -28.22
N MET A 19 2.40 -4.87 -27.40
CA MET A 19 1.74 -3.69 -26.83
C MET A 19 2.53 -3.06 -25.66
N GLY A 20 3.63 -3.67 -25.21
CA GLY A 20 4.44 -3.17 -24.11
C GLY A 20 3.92 -3.48 -22.71
N TYR A 21 2.85 -4.27 -22.55
CA TYR A 21 2.31 -4.64 -21.25
C TYR A 21 3.07 -5.79 -20.56
N LEU A 22 3.78 -6.60 -21.36
CA LEU A 22 4.64 -7.67 -20.87
C LEU A 22 6.07 -7.46 -21.39
N SER A 23 7.03 -8.03 -20.68
CA SER A 23 8.44 -8.07 -21.10
C SER A 23 9.09 -9.41 -20.81
N HIS A 24 10.18 -9.70 -21.50
CA HIS A 24 11.07 -10.82 -21.23
C HIS A 24 12.34 -10.30 -20.54
N PRO A 25 12.56 -10.57 -19.25
CA PRO A 25 13.83 -10.20 -18.59
C PRO A 25 15.03 -10.95 -19.18
N HIS A 26 14.84 -12.22 -19.60
CA HIS A 26 15.84 -13.05 -20.26
C HIS A 26 15.16 -14.02 -21.23
N THR A 27 15.85 -14.44 -22.27
CA THR A 27 15.37 -15.34 -23.34
C THR A 27 14.81 -16.68 -22.82
N SER A 28 15.25 -17.13 -21.66
CA SER A 28 14.78 -18.39 -21.00
C SER A 28 13.77 -18.15 -19.88
N SER A 29 13.45 -16.90 -19.55
CA SER A 29 12.49 -16.57 -18.50
C SER A 29 11.06 -16.50 -19.05
N GLY A 30 10.07 -16.67 -18.16
CA GLY A 30 8.68 -16.36 -18.50
C GLY A 30 8.49 -14.86 -18.78
N ARG A 31 7.30 -14.50 -19.23
CA ARG A 31 6.89 -13.09 -19.38
C ARG A 31 6.51 -12.51 -18.03
N ILE A 32 6.93 -11.26 -17.77
CA ILE A 32 6.56 -10.49 -16.59
C ILE A 32 5.83 -9.21 -17.01
N PRO A 33 4.86 -8.73 -16.23
CA PRO A 33 4.22 -7.44 -16.50
C PRO A 33 5.22 -6.29 -16.37
N THR A 34 5.10 -5.31 -17.28
CA THR A 34 5.74 -4.00 -17.17
C THR A 34 4.97 -3.10 -16.19
N ASP A 35 5.49 -1.91 -15.87
CA ASP A 35 4.75 -0.93 -15.08
C ASP A 35 3.45 -0.52 -15.80
N ASP A 36 3.49 -0.36 -17.12
CA ASP A 36 2.31 -0.06 -17.94
C ASP A 36 1.30 -1.23 -17.92
N GLY A 37 1.78 -2.48 -17.90
CA GLY A 37 0.94 -3.66 -17.72
C GLY A 37 0.26 -3.71 -16.36
N TYR A 38 0.98 -3.37 -15.28
CA TYR A 38 0.39 -3.26 -13.94
C TYR A 38 -0.60 -2.11 -13.87
N ARG A 39 -0.30 -0.94 -14.45
CA ARG A 39 -1.21 0.21 -14.50
C ARG A 39 -2.49 -0.14 -15.23
N TYR A 40 -2.38 -0.73 -16.43
CA TYR A 40 -3.55 -1.18 -17.19
C TYR A 40 -4.41 -2.15 -16.38
N TYR A 41 -3.81 -3.12 -15.69
CA TYR A 41 -4.52 -4.05 -14.82
C TYR A 41 -5.26 -3.33 -13.69
N LEU A 42 -4.61 -2.38 -13.03
CA LEU A 42 -5.19 -1.64 -11.92
C LEU A 42 -6.35 -0.74 -12.35
N ASP A 43 -6.23 -0.07 -13.49
CA ASP A 43 -7.27 0.81 -14.04
C ASP A 43 -8.55 0.04 -14.45
N HIS A 44 -8.40 -1.28 -14.70
CA HIS A 44 -9.52 -2.18 -15.04
C HIS A 44 -9.91 -3.12 -13.90
N LEU A 45 -9.30 -2.95 -12.72
CA LEU A 45 -9.66 -3.74 -11.56
C LEU A 45 -11.00 -3.22 -11.00
N PRO A 46 -12.03 -4.07 -10.81
CA PRO A 46 -13.21 -3.65 -10.08
C PRO A 46 -12.80 -3.35 -8.62
N PHE A 47 -12.93 -2.09 -8.22
CA PHE A 47 -12.63 -1.65 -6.84
C PHE A 47 -13.72 -2.04 -5.84
N ASP A 48 -14.83 -2.61 -6.30
CA ASP A 48 -16.00 -2.97 -5.50
C ASP A 48 -15.89 -4.37 -4.84
N GLU A 49 -14.73 -5.01 -4.90
CA GLU A 49 -14.54 -6.27 -4.19
C GLU A 49 -14.54 -6.00 -2.67
N GLU A 50 -15.58 -6.46 -2.00
CA GLU A 50 -15.66 -6.44 -0.54
C GLU A 50 -14.69 -7.47 0.06
N LEU A 51 -14.12 -7.09 1.19
CA LEU A 51 -13.34 -8.05 1.99
C LEU A 51 -14.25 -9.20 2.45
N PRO A 52 -13.74 -10.43 2.51
CA PRO A 52 -14.45 -11.50 3.19
C PRO A 52 -14.91 -11.04 4.59
N GLU A 53 -16.15 -11.31 4.94
CA GLU A 53 -16.77 -10.84 6.18
C GLU A 53 -15.92 -11.18 7.42
N THR A 54 -15.32 -12.38 7.44
CA THR A 54 -14.41 -12.81 8.52
C THR A 54 -13.17 -11.94 8.66
N VAL A 55 -12.62 -11.44 7.54
CA VAL A 55 -11.45 -10.53 7.54
C VAL A 55 -11.91 -9.14 7.96
N SER A 56 -13.03 -8.65 7.43
CA SER A 56 -13.60 -7.35 7.76
C SER A 56 -13.95 -7.25 9.25
N ALA A 57 -14.62 -8.26 9.81
CA ALA A 57 -14.97 -8.32 11.23
C ALA A 57 -13.73 -8.32 12.15
N ARG A 58 -12.73 -9.16 11.82
CA ARG A 58 -11.47 -9.19 12.56
C ARG A 58 -10.74 -7.86 12.54
N VAL A 59 -10.65 -7.23 11.37
CA VAL A 59 -10.02 -5.91 11.21
C VAL A 59 -10.75 -4.86 12.04
N ALA A 60 -12.09 -4.85 12.00
CA ALA A 60 -12.91 -3.92 12.78
C ALA A 60 -12.71 -4.11 14.30
N GLU A 61 -12.65 -5.36 14.76
CA GLU A 61 -12.40 -5.68 16.17
C GLU A 61 -11.00 -5.20 16.61
N GLU A 62 -9.95 -5.50 15.85
CA GLU A 62 -8.58 -5.09 16.19
C GLU A 62 -8.41 -3.57 16.20
N ILE A 63 -9.03 -2.84 15.27
CA ILE A 63 -9.02 -1.38 15.23
C ILE A 63 -9.76 -0.80 16.44
N SER A 64 -10.95 -1.30 16.77
CA SER A 64 -11.74 -0.85 17.93
C SER A 64 -11.04 -1.14 19.25
N GLN A 65 -10.42 -2.32 19.38
CA GLN A 65 -9.64 -2.65 20.58
C GLN A 65 -8.40 -1.77 20.71
N GLY A 66 -7.69 -1.50 19.59
CA GLY A 66 -6.55 -0.60 19.57
C GLY A 66 -6.91 0.79 20.06
N CYS A 67 -7.99 1.35 19.56
CA CYS A 67 -8.47 2.67 19.97
C CYS A 67 -8.80 2.75 21.48
N ARG A 68 -9.41 1.70 22.06
CA ARG A 68 -9.75 1.64 23.49
C ARG A 68 -8.55 1.39 24.41
N GLN A 69 -7.53 0.70 23.93
CA GLN A 69 -6.38 0.29 24.75
C GLN A 69 -5.24 1.29 24.73
N GLU A 70 -5.04 1.93 23.60
CA GLU A 70 -3.96 2.89 23.41
C GLU A 70 -4.41 4.29 23.89
N ARG A 71 -3.57 4.94 24.70
CA ARG A 71 -3.82 6.30 25.20
C ARG A 71 -3.13 7.38 24.36
N ALA A 72 -2.33 6.98 23.40
CA ALA A 72 -1.58 7.85 22.51
C ALA A 72 -1.84 7.47 21.07
N ILE A 73 -2.08 8.45 20.23
CA ILE A 73 -2.33 8.26 18.80
C ILE A 73 -1.19 7.50 18.11
N GLU A 74 0.03 7.71 18.56
CA GLU A 74 1.22 7.05 17.98
C GLU A 74 1.17 5.53 18.19
N ALA A 75 0.85 5.08 19.42
CA ALA A 75 0.72 3.66 19.71
C ALA A 75 -0.43 3.01 18.93
N PHE A 76 -1.54 3.72 18.76
CA PHE A 76 -2.64 3.29 17.91
C PHE A 76 -2.21 3.13 16.44
N LEU A 77 -1.48 4.11 15.90
CA LEU A 77 -0.98 4.06 14.52
C LEU A 77 0.05 2.95 14.33
N ASP A 78 0.92 2.69 15.31
CA ASP A 78 1.83 1.54 15.30
C ASP A 78 1.07 0.22 15.19
N ARG A 79 -0.03 0.10 15.92
CA ARG A 79 -0.91 -1.08 15.86
C ARG A 79 -1.60 -1.20 14.51
N VAL A 80 -2.08 -0.09 13.93
CA VAL A 80 -2.68 -0.07 12.58
C VAL A 80 -1.67 -0.53 11.52
N SER A 81 -0.45 -0.02 11.55
CA SER A 81 0.62 -0.45 10.64
C SER A 81 0.95 -1.93 10.81
N GLY A 82 1.01 -2.41 12.06
CA GLY A 82 1.21 -3.82 12.38
C GLY A 82 0.07 -4.72 11.86
N LEU A 83 -1.18 -4.28 12.00
CA LEU A 83 -2.34 -4.98 11.46
C LEU A 83 -2.27 -5.09 9.94
N LEU A 84 -2.05 -3.97 9.24
CA LEU A 84 -1.89 -3.97 7.78
C LEU A 84 -0.80 -4.94 7.35
N SER A 85 0.36 -4.89 8.01
CA SER A 85 1.47 -5.78 7.71
C SER A 85 1.14 -7.25 7.96
N SER A 86 0.51 -7.58 9.08
CA SER A 86 0.18 -8.97 9.44
C SER A 86 -0.79 -9.62 8.48
N VAL A 87 -1.78 -8.85 7.99
CA VAL A 87 -2.83 -9.34 7.08
C VAL A 87 -2.34 -9.44 5.64
N THR A 88 -1.53 -8.47 5.20
CA THR A 88 -1.05 -8.41 3.82
C THR A 88 0.25 -9.19 3.59
N ARG A 89 1.04 -9.39 4.64
CA ARG A 89 2.44 -9.90 4.57
C ARG A 89 3.33 -8.95 3.75
N GLU A 90 3.03 -7.65 3.84
CA GLU A 90 3.78 -6.56 3.24
C GLU A 90 4.18 -5.54 4.32
N ILE A 91 4.86 -4.45 3.96
CA ILE A 91 5.15 -3.35 4.89
C ILE A 91 3.88 -2.54 5.10
N GLY A 92 3.44 -2.41 6.35
CA GLY A 92 2.38 -1.51 6.75
C GLY A 92 2.95 -0.17 7.20
N LEU A 93 2.34 0.90 6.75
CA LEU A 93 2.70 2.29 7.05
C LEU A 93 1.50 3.05 7.59
N SER A 94 1.73 3.95 8.54
CA SER A 94 0.75 4.94 8.95
C SER A 94 1.43 6.27 9.25
N LEU A 95 0.78 7.34 8.84
CA LEU A 95 1.19 8.70 9.11
C LEU A 95 0.12 9.37 9.96
N SER A 96 0.56 10.04 11.06
CA SER A 96 -0.34 10.75 11.93
C SER A 96 -1.01 11.93 11.23
N MET A 97 -2.10 12.36 11.81
CA MET A 97 -2.90 13.47 11.33
C MET A 97 -2.25 14.82 11.61
N ALA A 98 -2.58 15.80 10.78
CA ALA A 98 -2.47 17.20 11.10
C ALA A 98 -3.68 17.95 10.55
N PRO A 99 -4.16 19.02 11.22
CA PRO A 99 -5.19 19.88 10.66
C PRO A 99 -4.69 20.52 9.36
N GLU A 100 -5.53 20.58 8.33
CA GLU A 100 -5.27 21.44 7.17
C GLU A 100 -5.45 22.93 7.59
N PRO A 101 -4.59 23.87 7.14
CA PRO A 101 -3.59 23.79 6.07
C PRO A 101 -2.14 23.51 6.53
N ASP A 102 -1.93 23.07 7.75
CA ASP A 102 -0.59 22.98 8.35
C ASP A 102 0.22 21.73 7.96
N LEU A 103 -0.36 20.80 7.18
CA LEU A 103 0.28 19.54 6.81
C LEU A 103 1.70 19.75 6.22
N SER A 104 1.85 20.68 5.29
CA SER A 104 3.14 20.94 4.62
C SER A 104 4.16 21.64 5.49
N ARG A 105 3.71 22.40 6.50
CA ARG A 105 4.57 23.19 7.39
C ARG A 105 5.10 22.40 8.59
N LYS A 106 4.39 21.32 8.97
CA LYS A 106 4.69 20.52 10.16
C LYS A 106 5.08 19.09 9.85
N ILE A 107 5.61 18.84 8.64
CA ILE A 107 5.95 17.49 8.19
C ILE A 107 6.91 16.77 9.15
N ASP A 108 7.81 17.51 9.79
CA ASP A 108 8.75 16.97 10.77
C ASP A 108 8.04 16.49 12.03
N GLU A 109 6.95 17.14 12.43
CA GLU A 109 6.16 16.81 13.62
C GLU A 109 5.26 15.58 13.42
N LEU A 110 4.92 15.26 12.17
CA LEU A 110 4.10 14.08 11.87
C LEU A 110 4.81 12.80 12.30
N LYS A 111 4.06 11.91 12.94
CA LYS A 111 4.57 10.59 13.34
C LYS A 111 4.35 9.60 12.22
N LEU A 112 5.42 8.95 11.80
CA LEU A 112 5.42 7.88 10.81
C LEU A 112 5.70 6.56 11.53
N SER A 113 4.76 5.64 11.46
CA SER A 113 4.95 4.24 11.85
C SER A 113 5.23 3.39 10.62
N LEU A 114 6.11 2.42 10.76
CA LEU A 114 6.48 1.47 9.73
C LEU A 114 6.67 0.10 10.40
N GLN A 115 5.92 -0.90 9.95
CA GLN A 115 5.92 -2.25 10.49
C GLN A 115 6.07 -3.29 9.38
N GLY A 116 6.67 -4.43 9.70
CA GLY A 116 6.75 -5.58 8.79
C GLY A 116 7.90 -5.54 7.78
N LEU A 117 8.97 -4.82 8.04
CA LEU A 117 10.19 -4.82 7.21
C LEU A 117 10.72 -6.24 6.93
N THR A 118 10.55 -7.17 7.87
CA THR A 118 10.99 -8.56 7.71
C THR A 118 10.27 -9.28 6.57
N HIS A 119 9.05 -8.90 6.23
CA HIS A 119 8.31 -9.53 5.14
C HIS A 119 8.94 -9.25 3.76
N ILE A 120 9.60 -8.11 3.60
CA ILE A 120 10.31 -7.77 2.36
C ILE A 120 11.49 -8.73 2.12
N LEU A 121 12.17 -9.16 3.17
CA LEU A 121 13.31 -10.07 3.09
C LEU A 121 12.92 -11.45 2.55
N GLU A 122 11.66 -11.83 2.69
CA GLU A 122 11.12 -13.11 2.19
C GLU A 122 10.76 -13.05 0.70
N LYS A 123 10.71 -11.84 0.11
CA LYS A 123 10.26 -11.64 -1.27
C LYS A 123 11.40 -11.88 -2.27
N PRO A 124 11.16 -12.62 -3.34
CA PRO A 124 12.20 -12.93 -4.33
C PRO A 124 12.73 -11.71 -5.07
N GLU A 125 11.94 -10.64 -5.21
CA GLU A 125 12.31 -9.37 -5.85
C GLU A 125 13.45 -8.66 -5.11
N PHE A 126 13.55 -8.87 -3.79
CA PHE A 126 14.54 -8.21 -2.93
C PHE A 126 15.68 -9.13 -2.49
N ARG A 127 15.94 -10.21 -3.25
CA ARG A 127 17.12 -11.06 -3.05
C ARG A 127 18.43 -10.38 -3.43
N ASP A 128 18.37 -9.38 -4.32
CA ASP A 128 19.51 -8.54 -4.64
C ASP A 128 19.78 -7.60 -3.46
N ILE A 129 20.97 -7.77 -2.87
CA ILE A 129 21.36 -7.00 -1.68
C ILE A 129 21.47 -5.50 -1.96
N HIS A 130 21.82 -5.10 -3.19
CA HIS A 130 21.94 -3.70 -3.56
C HIS A 130 20.55 -3.04 -3.64
N LYS A 131 19.58 -3.72 -4.25
CA LYS A 131 18.18 -3.27 -4.30
C LYS A 131 17.56 -3.21 -2.90
N LEU A 132 17.77 -4.24 -2.10
CA LEU A 132 17.31 -4.26 -0.72
C LEU A 132 17.89 -3.11 0.09
N LYS A 133 19.21 -2.88 0.00
CA LYS A 133 19.87 -1.77 0.69
C LYS A 133 19.31 -0.41 0.27
N ALA A 134 19.14 -0.18 -1.03
CA ALA A 134 18.56 1.07 -1.55
C ALA A 134 17.14 1.29 -1.03
N LEU A 135 16.30 0.24 -1.02
CA LEU A 135 14.97 0.29 -0.45
C LEU A 135 14.99 0.65 1.05
N LEU A 136 15.80 -0.04 1.83
CA LEU A 136 15.90 0.22 3.27
C LEU A 136 16.37 1.65 3.56
N GLN A 137 17.38 2.15 2.83
CA GLN A 137 17.85 3.53 2.94
C GLN A 137 16.72 4.53 2.63
N THR A 138 15.93 4.30 1.57
CA THR A 138 14.77 5.15 1.25
C THR A 138 13.73 5.13 2.36
N LEU A 139 13.47 3.98 2.99
CA LEU A 139 12.53 3.88 4.12
C LEU A 139 13.07 4.52 5.42
N GLU A 140 14.38 4.62 5.57
CA GLU A 140 15.02 5.36 6.69
C GLU A 140 14.92 6.88 6.51
N GLU A 141 14.81 7.38 5.28
CA GLU A 141 14.63 8.79 4.98
C GLU A 141 13.20 9.26 5.28
N LYS A 142 12.85 9.30 6.58
CA LYS A 142 11.48 9.53 7.06
C LYS A 142 10.81 10.78 6.52
N ILE A 143 11.55 11.86 6.30
CA ILE A 143 11.00 13.12 5.80
C ILE A 143 10.49 12.94 4.37
N LEU A 144 11.31 12.37 3.49
CA LEU A 144 10.94 12.09 2.10
C LEU A 144 9.75 11.13 2.01
N LEU A 145 9.76 10.10 2.85
CA LEU A 145 8.65 9.14 2.89
C LEU A 145 7.33 9.78 3.36
N LYS A 146 7.37 10.68 4.34
CA LYS A 146 6.20 11.43 4.77
C LYS A 146 5.68 12.34 3.65
N GLN A 147 6.56 13.11 2.98
CA GLN A 147 6.19 13.96 1.84
C GLN A 147 5.50 13.15 0.75
N TRP A 148 6.12 12.05 0.36
CA TRP A 148 5.61 11.17 -0.65
C TRP A 148 4.22 10.59 -0.29
N LEU A 149 4.03 10.12 0.95
CA LEU A 149 2.73 9.62 1.43
C LEU A 149 1.64 10.69 1.37
N LEU A 150 1.97 11.92 1.74
CA LEU A 150 1.03 13.05 1.69
C LEU A 150 0.66 13.40 0.25
N GLU A 151 1.62 13.49 -0.67
CA GLU A 151 1.37 13.77 -2.08
C GLU A 151 0.40 12.75 -2.68
N LYS A 152 0.68 11.46 -2.49
CA LYS A 152 -0.17 10.39 -3.00
C LYS A 152 -1.56 10.37 -2.39
N ALA A 153 -1.69 10.76 -1.13
CA ALA A 153 -2.98 10.83 -0.47
C ALA A 153 -3.85 12.00 -0.94
N HIS A 154 -3.27 13.05 -1.53
CA HIS A 154 -4.06 14.18 -2.07
C HIS A 154 -4.82 13.84 -3.35
N GLU A 155 -4.36 12.85 -4.11
CA GLU A 155 -4.91 12.52 -5.44
C GLU A 155 -6.29 11.88 -5.36
N SER A 156 -6.53 10.99 -4.37
CA SER A 156 -7.81 10.29 -4.22
C SER A 156 -7.97 9.70 -2.81
N LYS A 157 -9.19 9.23 -2.49
CA LYS A 157 -9.48 8.55 -1.22
C LYS A 157 -8.60 7.30 -1.03
N VAL A 158 -8.41 6.54 -2.12
CA VAL A 158 -7.46 5.41 -2.20
C VAL A 158 -6.66 5.59 -3.47
N SER A 159 -5.35 5.49 -3.39
CA SER A 159 -4.43 5.60 -4.53
C SER A 159 -3.49 4.39 -4.58
N VAL A 160 -3.08 4.02 -5.78
CA VAL A 160 -2.08 2.98 -6.01
C VAL A 160 -1.02 3.52 -6.94
N SER A 161 0.24 3.47 -6.55
CA SER A 161 1.38 3.79 -7.40
C SER A 161 2.26 2.56 -7.60
N VAL A 162 2.78 2.37 -8.82
CA VAL A 162 3.51 1.17 -9.23
C VAL A 162 4.80 1.54 -9.94
N GLY A 163 5.89 0.93 -9.53
CA GLY A 163 7.18 1.02 -10.21
C GLY A 163 7.66 2.45 -10.33
N ARG A 164 7.88 2.92 -11.54
CA ARG A 164 8.37 4.28 -11.83
C ARG A 164 7.47 5.42 -11.33
N GLU A 165 6.18 5.16 -11.11
CA GLU A 165 5.24 6.14 -10.55
C GLU A 165 5.59 6.53 -9.10
N ASN A 166 6.40 5.72 -8.41
CA ASN A 166 6.88 6.02 -7.08
C ASN A 166 7.94 7.15 -7.06
N GLY A 167 8.49 7.55 -8.21
CA GLY A 167 9.43 8.65 -8.35
C GLY A 167 10.83 8.38 -7.77
N SER A 168 11.13 7.14 -7.38
CA SER A 168 12.42 6.73 -6.83
C SER A 168 12.87 5.40 -7.44
N GLU A 169 14.10 5.32 -7.89
CA GLU A 169 14.70 4.09 -8.43
C GLU A 169 14.68 2.95 -7.39
N ALA A 170 14.88 3.27 -6.12
CA ALA A 170 14.81 2.29 -5.03
C ALA A 170 13.42 1.67 -4.85
N LEU A 171 12.37 2.32 -5.33
CA LEU A 171 10.97 1.87 -5.27
C LEU A 171 10.45 1.35 -6.62
N GLU A 172 11.30 1.22 -7.65
CA GLU A 172 10.89 0.74 -8.97
C GLU A 172 10.34 -0.70 -8.96
N ASP A 173 10.80 -1.56 -8.06
CA ASP A 173 10.27 -2.92 -7.90
C ASP A 173 9.08 -3.00 -6.93
N CYS A 174 8.64 -1.85 -6.39
CA CYS A 174 7.57 -1.73 -5.41
C CYS A 174 6.28 -1.21 -6.01
N ALA A 175 5.20 -1.53 -5.33
CA ALA A 175 3.94 -0.83 -5.45
C ALA A 175 3.47 -0.40 -4.06
N ILE A 176 2.72 0.69 -4.00
CA ILE A 176 2.25 1.29 -2.76
C ILE A 176 0.78 1.60 -2.91
N VAL A 177 -0.01 1.08 -1.97
CA VAL A 177 -1.45 1.36 -1.85
C VAL A 177 -1.63 2.30 -0.67
N THR A 178 -2.14 3.49 -0.90
CA THR A 178 -2.40 4.50 0.13
C THR A 178 -3.89 4.74 0.31
N ALA A 179 -4.32 5.06 1.53
CA ALA A 179 -5.64 5.60 1.79
C ALA A 179 -5.57 6.73 2.83
N ARG A 180 -6.41 7.76 2.61
CA ARG A 180 -6.62 8.83 3.61
C ARG A 180 -7.66 8.38 4.62
N TYR A 181 -7.42 8.72 5.87
CA TYR A 181 -8.43 8.64 6.92
C TYR A 181 -8.65 10.02 7.54
N SER A 182 -9.89 10.30 7.95
CA SER A 182 -10.24 11.53 8.65
C SER A 182 -10.44 11.21 10.13
N ALA A 183 -9.95 12.09 10.97
CA ALA A 183 -10.15 12.01 12.42
C ALA A 183 -10.83 13.26 12.97
N GLY A 184 -11.81 13.75 12.25
CA GLY A 184 -12.60 14.92 12.64
C GLY A 184 -11.72 16.17 12.81
N ASP A 185 -11.82 16.81 13.98
CA ASP A 185 -11.08 18.03 14.31
C ASP A 185 -9.57 17.81 14.45
N LEU A 186 -9.13 16.57 14.65
CA LEU A 186 -7.69 16.23 14.70
C LEU A 186 -7.03 16.24 13.32
N GLY A 187 -7.82 16.31 12.24
CA GLY A 187 -7.32 16.44 10.88
C GLY A 187 -7.36 15.14 10.08
N THR A 188 -6.45 15.03 9.12
CA THR A 188 -6.37 13.92 8.17
C THR A 188 -5.01 13.25 8.25
N GLY A 189 -4.99 11.93 8.22
CA GLY A 189 -3.78 11.13 8.14
C GLY A 189 -3.81 10.15 6.96
N VAL A 190 -2.74 9.38 6.83
CA VAL A 190 -2.55 8.42 5.74
C VAL A 190 -2.16 7.07 6.29
N ILE A 191 -2.74 6.02 5.74
CA ILE A 191 -2.24 4.66 5.90
C ILE A 191 -1.81 4.10 4.55
N ALA A 192 -0.83 3.21 4.54
CA ALA A 192 -0.36 2.61 3.31
C ALA A 192 0.15 1.18 3.50
N VAL A 193 0.20 0.46 2.39
CA VAL A 193 0.87 -0.84 2.27
C VAL A 193 1.88 -0.74 1.14
N LEU A 194 3.14 -1.04 1.43
CA LEU A 194 4.23 -1.11 0.46
C LEU A 194 4.67 -2.57 0.30
N GLY A 195 4.73 -3.02 -0.92
CA GLY A 195 5.17 -4.38 -1.27
C GLY A 195 5.66 -4.47 -2.72
N PRO A 196 5.99 -5.68 -3.22
CA PRO A 196 6.40 -5.87 -4.60
C PRO A 196 5.26 -5.54 -5.58
N LYS A 197 5.60 -5.16 -6.83
CA LYS A 197 4.61 -4.86 -7.88
C LYS A 197 3.54 -5.95 -8.08
N ARG A 198 3.86 -7.21 -7.80
CA ARG A 198 2.94 -8.36 -7.92
C ARG A 198 2.07 -8.61 -6.68
N MET A 199 1.95 -7.64 -5.76
CA MET A 199 1.10 -7.87 -4.58
C MET A 199 -0.36 -8.17 -4.95
N PRO A 200 -1.13 -8.84 -4.08
CA PRO A 200 -2.52 -9.23 -4.36
C PRO A 200 -3.47 -8.03 -4.21
N TYR A 201 -3.50 -7.13 -5.18
CA TYR A 201 -4.26 -5.87 -5.17
C TYR A 201 -5.73 -6.04 -4.82
N ARG A 202 -6.40 -7.09 -5.31
CA ARG A 202 -7.81 -7.41 -4.99
C ARG A 202 -8.07 -7.60 -3.50
N ARG A 203 -7.03 -7.89 -2.70
CA ARG A 203 -7.11 -7.99 -1.25
C ARG A 203 -6.57 -6.76 -0.54
N VAL A 204 -5.49 -6.20 -1.05
CA VAL A 204 -4.79 -5.07 -0.41
C VAL A 204 -5.61 -3.80 -0.51
N ILE A 205 -6.16 -3.47 -1.69
CA ILE A 205 -6.91 -2.24 -1.91
C ILE A 205 -8.16 -2.17 -1.00
N PRO A 206 -9.06 -3.19 -0.99
CA PRO A 206 -10.22 -3.16 -0.10
C PRO A 206 -9.83 -3.13 1.38
N LEU A 207 -8.75 -3.81 1.77
CA LEU A 207 -8.28 -3.81 3.16
C LEU A 207 -7.84 -2.41 3.59
N VAL A 208 -6.98 -1.75 2.82
CA VAL A 208 -6.47 -0.41 3.13
C VAL A 208 -7.65 0.59 3.15
N SER A 209 -8.56 0.49 2.19
CA SER A 209 -9.80 1.30 2.16
C SER A 209 -10.66 1.09 3.41
N ARG A 210 -10.89 -0.16 3.80
CA ARG A 210 -11.73 -0.49 4.97
C ARG A 210 -11.10 -0.02 6.28
N VAL A 211 -9.79 -0.22 6.46
CA VAL A 211 -9.07 0.26 7.65
C VAL A 211 -9.16 1.78 7.75
N ALA A 212 -8.94 2.51 6.67
CA ALA A 212 -9.09 3.97 6.66
C ALA A 212 -10.52 4.41 7.01
N GLY A 213 -11.55 3.73 6.48
CA GLY A 213 -12.94 3.97 6.81
C GLY A 213 -13.25 3.75 8.28
N LEU A 214 -12.80 2.63 8.85
CA LEU A 214 -13.00 2.30 10.28
C LEU A 214 -12.35 3.32 11.21
N ILE A 215 -11.15 3.77 10.89
CA ILE A 215 -10.50 4.84 11.65
C ILE A 215 -11.38 6.09 11.63
N GLY A 216 -11.87 6.48 10.46
CA GLY A 216 -12.76 7.63 10.32
C GLY A 216 -14.08 7.49 11.10
N GLU A 217 -14.70 6.31 11.07
CA GLU A 217 -15.91 5.99 11.83
C GLU A 217 -15.71 6.13 13.35
N LEU A 218 -14.58 5.62 13.87
CA LEU A 218 -14.23 5.70 15.29
C LEU A 218 -14.04 7.13 15.78
N PHE A 219 -13.36 7.96 14.99
CA PHE A 219 -13.16 9.36 15.37
C PHE A 219 -14.45 10.17 15.23
N ALA A 220 -15.31 9.86 14.26
CA ALA A 220 -16.61 10.51 14.10
C ALA A 220 -17.60 10.15 15.23
N SER A 221 -17.51 8.95 15.80
CA SER A 221 -18.37 8.51 16.91
C SER A 221 -17.96 9.07 18.28
N GLY A 222 -16.82 9.77 18.37
CA GLY A 222 -16.28 10.27 19.63
C GLY A 222 -15.64 9.17 20.51
N GLU A 223 -15.47 7.97 19.98
CA GLU A 223 -14.74 6.87 20.63
C GLU A 223 -13.21 6.98 20.43
N GLY A 224 -12.77 7.96 19.64
CA GLY A 224 -11.37 8.36 19.49
C GLY A 224 -10.81 9.06 20.72
N PHE A 225 -9.47 9.20 20.80
CA PHE A 225 -8.71 9.77 21.91
C PHE A 225 -9.20 11.12 22.42
#